data_5b9ea6ddbe3b21ee4308b9a46b5876ec
#
_entry.id   5b9ea6ddbe3b21ee4308b9a46b5876ec
#
_cell.length_a   1.000
_cell.length_b   1.000
_cell.length_c   1.000
_cell.angle_alpha   90.00
_cell.angle_beta   90.00
_cell.angle_gamma   90.00
#
_symmetry.space_group_name_H-M   'P 1'
#
loop_
_entity.id
_entity.type
_entity.pdbx_description
1 polymer ?
#
loop_
_entity_poly.entity_id
_entity_poly.type
_entity_poly.pdbx_seq_one_letter_code
_entity_poly.pdbx_strand_id
1 'polypeptide(L)'
;MNFKKCLRCGCFFSSVDDICPNCEPKDNFEMSKLKTFLTNQIEDASVADISKGTGIAESNINRFMNNKDFIKAVKKEKNNIDINL
;
A
#
# COMPACT_ATOMS: atom_id res chain seq x y z
N MET A 1 4.10 14.53 -24.01
CA MET A 1 3.60 14.53 -22.64
C MET A 1 2.76 13.29 -22.38
N ASN A 2 3.08 12.55 -21.34
CA ASN A 2 2.34 11.34 -21.02
C ASN A 2 1.33 11.62 -19.93
N PHE A 3 0.06 11.46 -20.27
CA PHE A 3 -0.99 11.51 -19.27
C PHE A 3 -1.26 10.11 -18.76
N LYS A 4 -1.42 9.98 -17.47
CA LYS A 4 -1.80 8.73 -16.83
C LYS A 4 -3.17 8.87 -16.20
N LYS A 5 -3.86 7.76 -16.11
CA LYS A 5 -5.14 7.72 -15.42
C LYS A 5 -4.87 7.31 -13.96
N CYS A 6 -5.39 8.09 -13.04
CA CYS A 6 -5.26 7.78 -11.62
C CYS A 6 -5.91 6.42 -11.33
N LEU A 7 -5.18 5.54 -10.66
CA LEU A 7 -5.68 4.20 -10.35
C LEU A 7 -6.74 4.20 -9.26
N ARG A 8 -6.95 5.34 -8.59
CA ARG A 8 -7.95 5.44 -7.53
C ARG A 8 -9.22 6.14 -8.00
N CYS A 9 -9.09 7.35 -8.56
CA CYS A 9 -10.26 8.16 -8.92
C CYS A 9 -10.56 8.19 -10.40
N GLY A 10 -9.63 7.72 -11.24
CA GLY A 10 -9.83 7.66 -12.68
C GLY A 10 -9.58 8.95 -13.42
N CYS A 11 -9.16 10.01 -12.74
CA CYS A 11 -8.83 11.28 -13.39
C CYS A 11 -7.51 11.18 -14.13
N PHE A 12 -7.41 11.89 -15.26
CA PHE A 12 -6.15 11.95 -15.98
C PHE A 12 -5.26 13.04 -15.39
N PHE A 13 -3.97 12.77 -15.33
CA PHE A 13 -2.99 13.70 -14.81
C PHE A 13 -1.63 13.45 -15.46
N SER A 14 -0.75 14.43 -15.33
CA SER A 14 0.61 14.34 -15.90
C SER A 14 1.60 14.17 -14.75
N SER A 15 2.11 12.96 -14.57
CA SER A 15 3.07 12.65 -13.51
C SER A 15 3.68 11.29 -13.79
N VAL A 16 4.77 10.99 -13.12
CA VAL A 16 5.37 9.66 -13.14
C VAL A 16 4.68 8.71 -12.17
N ASP A 17 3.87 9.24 -11.28
CA ASP A 17 3.15 8.45 -10.28
C ASP A 17 1.88 7.84 -10.87
N ASP A 18 1.40 6.78 -10.24
CA ASP A 18 0.18 6.10 -10.66
C ASP A 18 -1.07 6.73 -10.03
N ILE A 19 -0.88 7.61 -9.07
CA ILE A 19 -1.95 8.24 -8.29
C ILE A 19 -1.86 9.76 -8.45
N CYS A 20 -2.99 10.41 -8.68
CA CYS A 20 -3.01 11.86 -8.83
C CYS A 20 -2.75 12.54 -7.48
N PRO A 21 -2.31 13.82 -7.51
CA PRO A 21 -2.00 14.54 -6.26
C PRO A 21 -3.18 14.63 -5.28
N ASN A 22 -4.40 14.62 -5.78
CA ASN A 22 -5.58 14.69 -4.90
C ASN A 22 -5.79 13.40 -4.12
N CYS A 23 -5.38 12.26 -4.67
CA CYS A 23 -5.52 10.96 -4.01
C CYS A 23 -4.30 10.59 -3.19
N GLU A 24 -3.20 11.29 -3.37
CA GLU A 24 -1.92 10.93 -2.73
C GLU A 24 -2.00 10.88 -1.20
N PRO A 25 -2.58 11.86 -0.50
CA PRO A 25 -2.66 11.79 0.96
C PRO A 25 -3.44 10.58 1.44
N LYS A 26 -4.55 10.27 0.79
CA LYS A 26 -5.36 9.11 1.14
C LYS A 26 -4.62 7.82 0.85
N ASP A 27 -3.92 7.78 -0.28
CA ASP A 27 -3.14 6.62 -0.67
C ASP A 27 -2.02 6.35 0.34
N ASN A 28 -1.32 7.40 0.76
CA ASN A 28 -0.27 7.29 1.76
C ASN A 28 -0.82 6.83 3.11
N PHE A 29 -1.98 7.32 3.49
CA PHE A 29 -2.64 6.91 4.73
C PHE A 29 -2.96 5.42 4.70
N GLU A 30 -3.53 4.94 3.60
CA GLU A 30 -3.87 3.53 3.45
C GLU A 30 -2.63 2.65 3.40
N MET A 31 -1.58 3.13 2.75
CA MET A 31 -0.31 2.41 2.69
C MET A 31 0.29 2.23 4.08
N SER A 32 0.25 3.28 4.90
CA SER A 32 0.73 3.20 6.29
C SER A 32 -0.11 2.22 7.11
N LYS A 33 -1.41 2.26 6.91
CA LYS A 33 -2.34 1.36 7.61
C LYS A 33 -2.07 -0.09 7.24
N LEU A 34 -1.87 -0.36 5.95
CA LEU A 34 -1.55 -1.69 5.47
C LEU A 34 -0.21 -2.16 6.03
N LYS A 35 0.79 -1.28 6.05
CA LYS A 35 2.10 -1.59 6.57
C LYS A 35 2.02 -2.01 8.05
N THR A 36 1.28 -1.26 8.85
CA THR A 36 1.07 -1.59 10.26
C THR A 36 0.39 -2.95 10.41
N PHE A 37 -0.64 -3.20 9.61
CA PHE A 37 -1.34 -4.48 9.64
C PHE A 37 -0.39 -5.64 9.33
N LEU A 38 0.42 -5.50 8.27
CA LEU A 38 1.32 -6.56 7.85
C LEU A 38 2.46 -6.79 8.83
N THR A 39 2.96 -5.73 9.48
CA THR A 39 4.03 -5.89 10.46
C THR A 39 3.56 -6.57 11.74
N ASN A 40 2.27 -6.44 12.06
CA ASN A 40 1.68 -7.11 13.22
C ASN A 40 1.12 -8.49 12.89
N GLN A 41 1.11 -8.84 11.60
CA GLN A 41 0.55 -10.11 11.15
C GLN A 41 1.56 -11.23 11.38
N ILE A 42 1.12 -12.28 12.07
CA ILE A 42 1.97 -13.45 12.33
C ILE A 42 1.83 -14.47 11.21
N GLU A 43 0.63 -14.63 10.69
CA GLU A 43 0.33 -15.60 9.64
C GLU A 43 0.04 -14.89 8.32
N ASP A 44 0.22 -15.62 7.22
CA ASP A 44 -0.10 -15.09 5.91
C ASP A 44 -1.61 -14.91 5.79
N ALA A 45 -2.02 -13.76 5.28
CA ALA A 45 -3.42 -13.45 5.06
C ALA A 45 -3.65 -13.24 3.57
N SER A 46 -4.82 -13.65 3.08
CA SER A 46 -5.19 -13.38 1.70
C SER A 46 -5.52 -11.90 1.53
N VAL A 47 -5.53 -11.43 0.27
CA VAL A 47 -5.89 -10.05 -0.02
C VAL A 47 -7.29 -9.73 0.51
N ALA A 48 -8.21 -10.68 0.40
CA ALA A 48 -9.57 -10.49 0.93
C ALA A 48 -9.56 -10.30 2.45
N ASP A 49 -8.76 -11.08 3.17
CA ASP A 49 -8.64 -10.96 4.63
C ASP A 49 -8.03 -9.62 5.02
N ILE A 50 -6.99 -9.20 4.30
CA ILE A 50 -6.34 -7.92 4.54
C ILE A 50 -7.32 -6.77 4.29
N SER A 51 -8.11 -6.87 3.22
CA SER A 51 -9.11 -5.87 2.90
C SER A 51 -10.14 -5.73 4.01
N LYS A 52 -10.61 -6.84 4.54
CA LYS A 52 -11.58 -6.83 5.64
C LYS A 52 -10.98 -6.24 6.91
N GLY A 53 -9.73 -6.58 7.20
CA GLY A 53 -9.08 -6.13 8.42
C GLY A 53 -8.67 -4.66 8.40
N THR A 54 -8.35 -4.13 7.22
CA THR A 54 -7.88 -2.74 7.09
C THR A 54 -8.93 -1.79 6.54
N GLY A 55 -9.95 -2.31 5.86
CA GLY A 55 -10.93 -1.47 5.17
C GLY A 55 -10.44 -0.90 3.85
N ILE A 56 -9.30 -1.37 3.37
CA ILE A 56 -8.72 -0.93 2.10
C ILE A 56 -9.26 -1.79 0.96
N ALA A 57 -9.59 -1.18 -0.18
CA ALA A 57 -10.07 -1.93 -1.33
C ALA A 57 -9.00 -2.92 -1.83
N GLU A 58 -9.43 -4.10 -2.26
CA GLU A 58 -8.50 -5.13 -2.72
C GLU A 58 -7.63 -4.67 -3.88
N SER A 59 -8.18 -3.87 -4.80
CA SER A 59 -7.40 -3.34 -5.92
C SER A 59 -6.24 -2.48 -5.46
N ASN A 60 -6.46 -1.68 -4.41
CA ASN A 60 -5.40 -0.85 -3.84
C ASN A 60 -4.37 -1.70 -3.11
N ILE A 61 -4.82 -2.72 -2.39
CA ILE A 61 -3.91 -3.64 -1.70
C ILE A 61 -3.01 -4.34 -2.71
N ASN A 62 -3.58 -4.85 -3.80
CA ASN A 62 -2.79 -5.50 -4.85
C ASN A 62 -1.74 -4.54 -5.42
N ARG A 63 -2.10 -3.29 -5.64
CA ARG A 63 -1.18 -2.28 -6.15
C ARG A 63 -0.04 -2.02 -5.16
N PHE A 64 -0.37 -1.90 -3.88
CA PHE A 64 0.65 -1.71 -2.84
C PHE A 64 1.58 -2.92 -2.75
N MET A 65 1.04 -4.12 -2.82
CA MET A 65 1.84 -5.34 -2.72
C MET A 65 2.77 -5.54 -3.91
N ASN A 66 2.48 -4.89 -5.04
CA ASN A 66 3.36 -4.91 -6.20
C ASN A 66 4.46 -3.85 -6.12
N ASN A 67 4.40 -2.96 -5.14
CA ASN A 67 5.40 -1.92 -4.93
C ASN A 67 6.57 -2.50 -4.14
N LYS A 68 7.72 -2.60 -4.79
CA LYS A 68 8.91 -3.20 -4.17
C LYS A 68 9.41 -2.41 -2.97
N ASP A 69 9.33 -1.08 -3.05
CA ASP A 69 9.79 -0.23 -1.95
C ASP A 69 8.91 -0.42 -0.72
N PHE A 70 7.61 -0.54 -0.93
CA PHE A 70 6.67 -0.80 0.15
C PHE A 70 6.96 -2.14 0.82
N ILE A 71 7.18 -3.18 0.04
CA ILE A 71 7.46 -4.52 0.56
C ILE A 71 8.78 -4.52 1.34
N LYS A 72 9.79 -3.82 0.85
CA LYS A 72 11.07 -3.70 1.56
C LYS A 72 10.89 -3.02 2.90
N ALA A 73 10.07 -1.96 2.95
CA ALA A 73 9.81 -1.24 4.20
C ALA A 73 9.11 -2.13 5.22
N VAL A 74 8.13 -2.93 4.78
CA VAL A 74 7.44 -3.87 5.67
C VAL A 74 8.40 -4.91 6.22
N LYS A 75 9.23 -5.49 5.38
CA LYS A 75 10.20 -6.51 5.80
C LYS A 75 11.22 -5.93 6.76
N LYS A 76 11.67 -4.70 6.51
CA LYS A 76 12.65 -4.04 7.37
C LYS A 76 12.08 -3.81 8.77
N GLU A 77 10.82 -3.40 8.87
CA GLU A 77 10.20 -3.21 10.18
C GLU A 77 10.02 -4.51 10.92
N LYS A 78 9.65 -5.58 10.24
CA LYS A 78 9.56 -6.90 10.86
C LYS A 78 10.91 -7.35 11.40
N ASN A 79 11.97 -7.14 10.63
CA ASN A 79 13.31 -7.51 11.06
C ASN A 79 13.76 -6.68 12.27
N ASN A 80 13.41 -5.40 12.32
CA ASN A 80 13.74 -4.56 13.46
C ASN A 80 13.06 -5.04 14.73
N ILE A 81 11.82 -5.52 14.61
CA ILE A 81 11.10 -6.07 15.76
C ILE A 81 11.82 -7.32 16.27
N ASP A 82 12.28 -8.16 15.36
CA ASP A 82 13.00 -9.37 15.72
C ASP A 82 14.33 -9.08 16.38
N ILE A 83 15.01 -8.04 15.95
CA ILE A 83 16.32 -7.67 16.47
C ILE A 83 16.23 -7.15 17.90
N ASN A 84 15.12 -6.54 18.28
CA ASN A 84 14.94 -5.97 19.60
C ASN A 84 14.65 -7.02 20.68
N LEU A 85 14.61 -8.25 20.33
CA LEU A 85 14.48 -9.34 21.27
C LEU A 85 15.82 -9.69 21.86
#